data_320d526e6b6398d0115a4c98d0983a7e
#
_entry.id   320d526e6b6398d0115a4c98d0983a7e
#
_cell.length_a   1.000
_cell.length_b   1.000
_cell.length_c   1.000
_cell.angle_alpha   90.00
_cell.angle_beta   90.00
_cell.angle_gamma   90.00
#
_symmetry.space_group_name_H-M   'P 1'
#
loop_
_entity.id
_entity.type
_entity.pdbx_description
1 polymer ?
#
loop_
_entity_poly.entity_id
_entity_poly.type
_entity_poly.pdbx_seq_one_letter_code
_entity_poly.pdbx_strand_id
1 'polypeptide(L)'
;MDLLSLGRSKLREAIFRLYFVAPESEYYLRQLEKILKAAVGNIRRELLKLKKTGLFLSRKKGHKDFYYLNKKYPLFNELKQIVNKTIGLVDKIKKEINKIPGIETAFIYGPVARGENNLKAEVFIFIIGQADKKKLSILIRKLEKILKRKINTFVTGRKKFIFKKDTKDFFIFDLLKRPKIFLIGDAKRL
;
A
#
# COMPACT_ATOMS: atom_id res chain seq x y z
N MET A 1 -0.38 -11.84 20.75
CA MET A 1 -0.72 -10.53 20.12
C MET A 1 -2.09 -10.67 19.50
N ASP A 2 -3.02 -9.87 19.91
CA ASP A 2 -4.36 -9.88 19.32
C ASP A 2 -4.29 -9.17 17.96
N LEU A 3 -4.29 -9.95 16.88
CA LEU A 3 -4.30 -9.47 15.50
C LEU A 3 -5.53 -8.60 15.20
N LEU A 4 -6.63 -8.80 15.93
CA LEU A 4 -7.87 -8.04 15.82
C LEU A 4 -7.73 -6.61 16.38
N SER A 5 -6.66 -6.33 17.13
CA SER A 5 -6.37 -4.99 17.67
C SER A 5 -5.58 -4.09 16.72
N LEU A 6 -5.20 -4.58 15.54
CA LEU A 6 -4.43 -3.80 14.56
C LEU A 6 -5.13 -2.50 14.13
N GLY A 7 -6.47 -2.50 14.05
CA GLY A 7 -7.27 -1.36 13.59
C GLY A 7 -7.85 -0.47 14.70
N ARG A 8 -7.67 -0.82 15.98
CA ARG A 8 -8.30 -0.07 17.09
C ARG A 8 -7.62 1.27 17.45
N SER A 9 -6.37 1.47 17.03
CA SER A 9 -5.62 2.69 17.33
C SER A 9 -5.13 3.35 16.06
N LYS A 10 -5.63 4.56 15.77
CA LYS A 10 -5.15 5.38 14.64
C LYS A 10 -3.62 5.61 14.68
N LEU A 11 -3.05 5.70 15.88
CA LEU A 11 -1.61 5.87 16.05
C LEU A 11 -0.85 4.59 15.66
N ARG A 12 -1.32 3.41 16.09
CA ARG A 12 -0.74 2.11 15.70
C ARG A 12 -0.79 1.92 14.19
N GLU A 13 -1.93 2.22 13.59
CA GLU A 13 -2.10 2.21 12.15
C GLU A 13 -1.08 3.09 11.43
N ALA A 14 -0.86 4.32 11.92
CA ALA A 14 0.10 5.25 11.36
C ALA A 14 1.55 4.76 11.52
N ILE A 15 1.90 4.15 12.66
CA ILE A 15 3.20 3.51 12.91
C ILE A 15 3.40 2.35 11.91
N PHE A 16 2.44 1.46 11.77
CA PHE A 16 2.55 0.34 10.83
C PHE A 16 2.67 0.82 9.39
N ARG A 17 1.87 1.80 8.98
CA ARG A 17 1.98 2.41 7.66
C ARG A 17 3.38 2.95 7.39
N LEU A 18 3.95 3.68 8.35
CA LEU A 18 5.29 4.26 8.21
C LEU A 18 6.37 3.18 8.04
N TYR A 19 6.38 2.19 8.94
CA TYR A 19 7.45 1.21 8.97
C TYR A 19 7.31 0.08 7.94
N PHE A 20 6.10 -0.41 7.68
CA PHE A 20 5.92 -1.47 6.68
C PHE A 20 6.04 -1.00 5.22
N VAL A 21 5.87 0.32 4.98
CA VAL A 21 6.17 0.92 3.67
C VAL A 21 7.69 0.99 3.43
N ALA A 22 8.47 1.22 4.47
CA ALA A 22 9.93 1.25 4.41
C ALA A 22 10.52 0.40 5.55
N PRO A 23 10.55 -0.94 5.42
CA PRO A 23 10.91 -1.85 6.50
C PRO A 23 12.35 -1.74 7.00
N GLU A 24 13.23 -1.09 6.21
CA GLU A 24 14.62 -0.81 6.58
C GLU A 24 14.78 0.44 7.43
N SER A 25 13.70 1.21 7.58
CA SER A 25 13.77 2.48 8.29
C SER A 25 13.85 2.29 9.79
N GLU A 26 14.60 3.19 10.41
CA GLU A 26 14.65 3.33 11.86
C GLU A 26 14.44 4.80 12.23
N TYR A 27 13.70 5.03 13.29
CA TYR A 27 13.39 6.37 13.74
C TYR A 27 13.50 6.48 15.26
N TYR A 28 13.97 7.63 15.77
CA TYR A 28 13.87 7.95 17.18
C TYR A 28 12.61 8.78 17.47
N LEU A 29 12.21 8.86 18.74
CA LEU A 29 10.90 9.40 19.16
C LEU A 29 10.58 10.78 18.61
N ARG A 30 11.54 11.72 18.60
CA ARG A 30 11.32 13.09 18.09
C ARG A 30 11.11 13.15 16.57
N GLN A 31 11.70 12.22 15.81
CA GLN A 31 11.40 12.09 14.36
C GLN A 31 9.99 11.58 14.17
N LEU A 32 9.59 10.56 14.94
CA LEU A 32 8.24 10.00 14.88
C LEU A 32 7.18 11.03 15.27
N GLU A 33 7.43 11.88 16.27
CA GLU A 33 6.55 13.00 16.65
C GLU A 33 6.26 13.90 15.46
N LYS A 34 7.31 14.33 14.73
CA LYS A 34 7.18 15.18 13.56
C LYS A 34 6.45 14.49 12.40
N ILE A 35 6.78 13.23 12.14
CA ILE A 35 6.22 12.46 11.02
C ILE A 35 4.76 12.09 11.27
N LEU A 36 4.45 11.59 12.47
CA LEU A 36 3.13 11.06 12.82
C LEU A 36 2.19 12.14 13.35
N LYS A 37 2.71 13.33 13.67
CA LYS A 37 1.96 14.44 14.28
C LYS A 37 1.19 13.99 15.54
N ALA A 38 1.85 13.23 16.39
CA ALA A 38 1.29 12.66 17.62
C ALA A 38 2.23 12.90 18.80
N ALA A 39 1.68 13.02 20.01
CA ALA A 39 2.48 13.26 21.22
C ALA A 39 3.51 12.14 21.46
N VAL A 40 4.74 12.52 21.79
CA VAL A 40 5.89 11.61 22.04
C VAL A 40 5.53 10.52 23.05
N GLY A 41 4.84 10.87 24.14
CA GLY A 41 4.45 9.92 25.18
C GLY A 41 3.54 8.80 24.66
N ASN A 42 2.61 9.13 23.76
CA ASN A 42 1.72 8.15 23.14
C ASN A 42 2.48 7.23 22.16
N ILE A 43 3.38 7.81 21.35
CA ILE A 43 4.25 7.07 20.44
C ILE A 43 5.14 6.10 21.22
N ARG A 44 5.80 6.57 22.29
CA ARG A 44 6.64 5.74 23.16
C ARG A 44 5.87 4.58 23.74
N ARG A 45 4.68 4.84 24.31
CA ARG A 45 3.82 3.80 24.90
C ARG A 45 3.44 2.73 23.88
N GLU A 46 3.09 3.13 22.68
CA GLU A 46 2.70 2.22 21.61
C GLU A 46 3.89 1.38 21.12
N LEU A 47 5.05 2.02 20.90
CA LEU A 47 6.27 1.31 20.49
C LEU A 47 6.77 0.33 21.57
N LEU A 48 6.65 0.67 22.86
CA LEU A 48 6.99 -0.26 23.93
C LEU A 48 6.07 -1.50 23.94
N LYS A 49 4.75 -1.33 23.67
CA LYS A 49 3.84 -2.46 23.50
C LYS A 49 4.26 -3.35 22.34
N LEU A 50 4.58 -2.74 21.18
CA LEU A 50 4.99 -3.47 19.98
C LEU A 50 6.38 -4.13 20.16
N LYS A 51 7.26 -3.53 20.96
CA LYS A 51 8.55 -4.13 21.35
C LYS A 51 8.35 -5.36 22.25
N LYS A 52 7.43 -5.30 23.22
CA LYS A 52 7.09 -6.45 24.07
C LYS A 52 6.59 -7.67 23.26
N THR A 53 5.94 -7.45 22.11
CA THR A 53 5.51 -8.55 21.23
C THR A 53 6.64 -9.09 20.34
N GLY A 54 7.81 -8.47 20.34
CA GLY A 54 8.95 -8.85 19.48
C GLY A 54 8.86 -8.32 18.04
N LEU A 55 7.78 -7.64 17.65
CA LEU A 55 7.62 -7.10 16.30
C LEU A 55 8.51 -5.89 16.05
N PHE A 56 8.76 -5.07 17.08
CA PHE A 56 9.70 -3.96 17.03
C PHE A 56 10.91 -4.23 17.92
N LEU A 57 12.06 -3.74 17.47
CA LEU A 57 13.30 -3.72 18.23
C LEU A 57 13.75 -2.27 18.42
N SER A 58 14.67 -2.05 19.36
CA SER A 58 15.34 -0.77 19.49
C SER A 58 16.83 -0.95 19.63
N ARG A 59 17.59 0.01 19.13
CA ARG A 59 19.04 0.12 19.36
C ARG A 59 19.41 1.52 19.79
N LYS A 60 20.38 1.62 20.68
CA LYS A 60 20.89 2.91 21.14
C LYS A 60 21.94 3.42 20.15
N LYS A 61 21.80 4.68 19.72
CA LYS A 61 22.80 5.41 18.94
C LYS A 61 23.03 6.75 19.63
N GLY A 62 24.18 6.88 20.31
CA GLY A 62 24.44 8.00 21.22
C GLY A 62 23.38 8.04 22.33
N HIS A 63 22.76 9.20 22.56
CA HIS A 63 21.72 9.39 23.57
C HIS A 63 20.28 9.08 23.07
N LYS A 64 20.11 8.49 21.86
CA LYS A 64 18.80 8.27 21.26
C LYS A 64 18.54 6.78 21.04
N ASP A 65 17.32 6.35 21.38
CA ASP A 65 16.80 5.02 21.03
C ASP A 65 16.13 5.08 19.67
N PHE A 66 16.66 4.30 18.74
CA PHE A 66 16.09 4.11 17.41
C PHE A 66 15.25 2.84 17.37
N TYR A 67 14.01 2.97 16.93
CA TYR A 67 13.07 1.87 16.80
C TYR A 67 13.00 1.42 15.34
N TYR A 68 12.93 0.10 15.12
CA TYR A 68 12.88 -0.52 13.80
C TYR A 68 12.10 -1.84 13.84
N LEU A 69 11.67 -2.33 12.68
CA LEU A 69 10.96 -3.60 12.56
C LEU A 69 11.90 -4.80 12.73
N ASN A 70 11.43 -5.79 13.47
CA ASN A 70 12.09 -7.09 13.55
C ASN A 70 11.70 -7.95 12.34
N LYS A 71 12.54 -8.02 11.32
CA LYS A 71 12.30 -8.84 10.13
C LYS A 71 12.33 -10.36 10.39
N LYS A 72 12.95 -10.77 11.53
CA LYS A 72 12.97 -12.17 11.98
C LYS A 72 11.72 -12.53 12.81
N TYR A 73 10.78 -11.58 12.98
CA TYR A 73 9.51 -11.87 13.63
C TYR A 73 8.73 -12.93 12.84
N PRO A 74 8.26 -14.04 13.47
CA PRO A 74 7.68 -15.18 12.76
C PRO A 74 6.54 -14.82 11.79
N LEU A 75 5.73 -13.82 12.13
CA LEU A 75 4.60 -13.36 11.31
C LEU A 75 4.91 -12.06 10.54
N PHE A 76 6.19 -11.76 10.29
CA PHE A 76 6.56 -10.50 9.65
C PHE A 76 5.97 -10.35 8.23
N ASN A 77 6.06 -11.40 7.42
CA ASN A 77 5.59 -11.38 6.04
C ASN A 77 4.05 -11.30 5.97
N GLU A 78 3.34 -12.02 6.83
CA GLU A 78 1.89 -11.99 6.94
C GLU A 78 1.41 -10.62 7.38
N LEU A 79 2.04 -10.04 8.40
CA LEU A 79 1.72 -8.68 8.85
C LEU A 79 2.00 -7.64 7.78
N LYS A 80 3.10 -7.78 7.04
CA LYS A 80 3.42 -6.92 5.89
C LYS A 80 2.32 -6.97 4.83
N GLN A 81 1.84 -8.17 4.50
CA GLN A 81 0.74 -8.33 3.56
C GLN A 81 -0.57 -7.74 4.09
N ILE A 82 -0.91 -7.99 5.36
CA ILE A 82 -2.11 -7.43 6.00
C ILE A 82 -2.05 -5.90 5.97
N VAL A 83 -0.96 -5.30 6.45
CA VAL A 83 -0.80 -3.84 6.47
C VAL A 83 -0.90 -3.24 5.07
N ASN A 84 -0.28 -3.87 4.09
CA ASN A 84 -0.34 -3.43 2.69
C ASN A 84 -1.77 -3.48 2.13
N LYS A 85 -2.53 -4.53 2.47
CA LYS A 85 -3.90 -4.72 1.99
C LYS A 85 -4.94 -3.87 2.74
N THR A 86 -4.73 -3.57 4.02
CA THR A 86 -5.77 -2.97 4.89
C THR A 86 -5.52 -1.51 5.25
N ILE A 87 -4.30 -1.12 5.54
CA ILE A 87 -3.96 0.19 6.12
C ILE A 87 -3.33 1.13 5.08
N GLY A 88 -2.99 0.56 3.93
CA GLY A 88 -2.02 1.16 3.06
C GLY A 88 -2.57 1.85 1.83
N LEU A 89 -1.65 1.95 0.90
CA LEU A 89 -1.76 2.49 -0.43
C LEU A 89 -2.98 1.97 -1.20
N VAL A 90 -3.25 0.65 -1.09
CA VAL A 90 -4.32 -0.03 -1.83
C VAL A 90 -5.69 0.50 -1.45
N ASP A 91 -6.00 0.59 -0.14
CA ASP A 91 -7.32 1.05 0.32
C ASP A 91 -7.57 2.51 -0.05
N LYS A 92 -6.54 3.35 0.03
CA LYS A 92 -6.65 4.75 -0.35
C LYS A 92 -6.92 4.90 -1.84
N ILE A 93 -6.20 4.16 -2.68
CA ILE A 93 -6.44 4.14 -4.12
C ILE A 93 -7.83 3.57 -4.42
N LYS A 94 -8.19 2.44 -3.80
CA LYS A 94 -9.49 1.79 -3.97
C LYS A 94 -10.64 2.74 -3.64
N LYS A 95 -10.59 3.41 -2.48
CA LYS A 95 -11.61 4.38 -2.04
C LYS A 95 -11.78 5.53 -3.03
N GLU A 96 -10.70 6.04 -3.59
CA GLU A 96 -10.75 7.18 -4.48
C GLU A 96 -11.12 6.76 -5.92
N ILE A 97 -10.60 5.63 -6.42
CA ILE A 97 -10.86 5.18 -7.79
C ILE A 97 -12.32 4.74 -7.99
N ASN A 98 -12.97 4.25 -6.93
CA ASN A 98 -14.41 3.91 -6.94
C ASN A 98 -15.32 5.12 -7.18
N LYS A 99 -14.81 6.34 -7.04
CA LYS A 99 -15.55 7.58 -7.32
C LYS A 99 -15.56 7.95 -8.80
N ILE A 100 -14.77 7.28 -9.63
CA ILE A 100 -14.69 7.56 -11.06
C ILE A 100 -15.73 6.71 -11.80
N PRO A 101 -16.71 7.32 -12.47
CA PRO A 101 -17.70 6.56 -13.23
C PRO A 101 -17.10 5.89 -14.46
N GLY A 102 -17.74 4.83 -14.93
CA GLY A 102 -17.38 4.12 -16.17
C GLY A 102 -16.22 3.14 -16.03
N ILE A 103 -15.72 2.89 -14.81
CA ILE A 103 -14.73 1.84 -14.55
C ILE A 103 -15.48 0.54 -14.24
N GLU A 104 -15.28 -0.49 -15.06
CA GLU A 104 -15.86 -1.82 -14.87
C GLU A 104 -14.95 -2.72 -14.02
N THR A 105 -13.65 -2.66 -14.29
CA THR A 105 -12.64 -3.42 -13.54
C THR A 105 -11.38 -2.57 -13.41
N ALA A 106 -10.79 -2.58 -12.23
CA ALA A 106 -9.49 -1.94 -11.99
C ALA A 106 -8.66 -2.77 -11.02
N PHE A 107 -7.36 -2.90 -11.30
CA PHE A 107 -6.44 -3.61 -10.43
C PHE A 107 -5.02 -3.02 -10.48
N ILE A 108 -4.31 -3.17 -9.37
CA ILE A 108 -2.87 -2.87 -9.30
C ILE A 108 -2.10 -4.10 -9.79
N TYR A 109 -1.05 -3.88 -10.56
CA TYR A 109 -0.11 -4.90 -11.01
C TYR A 109 1.34 -4.44 -10.81
N GLY A 110 2.30 -5.29 -11.18
CA GLY A 110 3.73 -4.97 -11.05
C GLY A 110 4.27 -5.06 -9.62
N PRO A 111 5.27 -4.22 -9.26
CA PRO A 111 6.02 -4.35 -8.01
C PRO A 111 5.13 -4.35 -6.76
N VAL A 112 4.15 -3.45 -6.69
CA VAL A 112 3.23 -3.35 -5.55
C VAL A 112 2.39 -4.61 -5.38
N ALA A 113 1.90 -5.19 -6.49
CA ALA A 113 1.10 -6.41 -6.44
C ALA A 113 1.95 -7.65 -6.05
N ARG A 114 3.25 -7.63 -6.33
CA ARG A 114 4.21 -8.66 -5.87
C ARG A 114 4.67 -8.47 -4.42
N GLY A 115 4.22 -7.40 -3.75
CA GLY A 115 4.63 -7.11 -2.37
C GLY A 115 5.96 -6.34 -2.26
N GLU A 116 6.52 -5.86 -3.36
CA GLU A 116 7.71 -5.03 -3.41
C GLU A 116 7.36 -3.57 -3.05
N ASN A 117 7.11 -3.32 -1.78
CA ASN A 117 6.64 -2.01 -1.31
C ASN A 117 7.77 -1.17 -0.71
N ASN A 118 8.77 -0.79 -1.51
CA ASN A 118 9.64 0.31 -1.11
C ASN A 118 9.00 1.67 -1.46
N LEU A 119 9.44 2.75 -0.81
CA LEU A 119 8.91 4.11 -1.03
C LEU A 119 9.11 4.62 -2.46
N LYS A 120 10.05 4.02 -3.21
CA LYS A 120 10.38 4.38 -4.60
C LYS A 120 9.59 3.57 -5.62
N ALA A 121 8.90 2.49 -5.22
CA ALA A 121 8.16 1.66 -6.14
C ALA A 121 6.97 2.42 -6.74
N GLU A 122 6.94 2.54 -8.05
CA GLU A 122 5.81 3.08 -8.79
C GLU A 122 4.58 2.17 -8.66
N VAL A 123 3.41 2.76 -8.71
CA VAL A 123 2.14 2.04 -8.68
C VAL A 123 1.61 1.94 -10.11
N PHE A 124 1.36 0.74 -10.57
CA PHE A 124 0.78 0.49 -11.89
C PHE A 124 -0.67 0.05 -11.73
N ILE A 125 -1.60 0.78 -12.34
CA ILE A 125 -3.03 0.49 -12.29
C ILE A 125 -3.53 0.20 -13.69
N PHE A 126 -4.14 -0.97 -13.88
CA PHE A 126 -4.83 -1.32 -15.11
C PHE A 126 -6.33 -1.09 -14.93
N ILE A 127 -6.96 -0.43 -15.89
CA ILE A 127 -8.37 -0.03 -15.84
C ILE A 127 -9.05 -0.51 -17.11
N ILE A 128 -10.15 -1.25 -16.95
CA ILE A 128 -11.05 -1.67 -18.04
C ILE A 128 -12.35 -0.92 -17.87
N GLY A 129 -12.80 -0.27 -18.94
CA GLY A 129 -14.03 0.50 -19.00
C GLY A 129 -13.86 1.83 -19.72
N GLN A 130 -14.86 2.68 -19.60
CA GLN A 130 -14.90 4.02 -20.20
C GLN A 130 -14.72 5.10 -19.11
N ALA A 131 -13.57 5.05 -18.44
CA ALA A 131 -13.26 6.02 -17.39
C ALA A 131 -13.18 7.45 -17.94
N ASP A 132 -13.76 8.41 -17.23
CA ASP A 132 -13.58 9.82 -17.52
C ASP A 132 -12.11 10.21 -17.34
N LYS A 133 -11.43 10.47 -18.46
CA LYS A 133 -9.98 10.74 -18.50
C LYS A 133 -9.61 11.99 -17.69
N LYS A 134 -10.44 13.03 -17.72
CA LYS A 134 -10.17 14.29 -16.98
C LYS A 134 -10.27 14.05 -15.47
N LYS A 135 -11.36 13.44 -15.01
CA LYS A 135 -11.54 13.09 -13.57
C LYS A 135 -10.47 12.14 -13.08
N LEU A 136 -10.12 11.12 -13.87
CA LEU A 136 -9.06 10.18 -13.54
C LEU A 136 -7.71 10.88 -13.41
N SER A 137 -7.32 11.74 -14.36
CA SER A 137 -6.05 12.48 -14.31
C SER A 137 -5.93 13.37 -13.06
N ILE A 138 -7.00 14.11 -12.72
CA ILE A 138 -7.04 14.94 -11.52
C ILE A 138 -6.88 14.07 -10.26
N LEU A 139 -7.58 12.95 -10.22
CA LEU A 139 -7.51 12.01 -9.10
C LEU A 139 -6.10 11.43 -8.92
N ILE A 140 -5.48 10.97 -10.01
CA ILE A 140 -4.13 10.40 -9.98
C ILE A 140 -3.13 11.41 -9.45
N ARG A 141 -3.13 12.65 -9.94
CA ARG A 141 -2.26 13.73 -9.42
C ARG A 141 -2.46 13.97 -7.91
N LYS A 142 -3.72 13.96 -7.44
CA LYS A 142 -4.04 14.08 -6.02
C LYS A 142 -3.46 12.91 -5.21
N LEU A 143 -3.63 11.69 -5.70
CA LEU A 143 -3.11 10.49 -5.06
C LEU A 143 -1.58 10.47 -5.02
N GLU A 144 -0.90 10.85 -6.09
CA GLU A 144 0.57 10.95 -6.14
C GLU A 144 1.12 11.92 -5.08
N LYS A 145 0.50 13.10 -4.93
CA LYS A 145 0.87 14.07 -3.87
C LYS A 145 0.69 13.49 -2.46
N ILE A 146 -0.41 12.75 -2.22
CA ILE A 146 -0.72 12.19 -0.90
C ILE A 146 0.17 10.98 -0.59
N LEU A 147 0.38 10.11 -1.58
CA LEU A 147 1.11 8.85 -1.41
C LEU A 147 2.63 9.03 -1.60
N LYS A 148 3.07 10.19 -2.13
CA LYS A 148 4.46 10.50 -2.50
C LYS A 148 5.05 9.42 -3.41
N ARG A 149 4.25 8.92 -4.36
CA ARG A 149 4.60 7.86 -5.32
C ARG A 149 4.03 8.19 -6.67
N LYS A 150 4.74 7.83 -7.72
CA LYS A 150 4.25 7.91 -9.09
C LYS A 150 3.20 6.82 -9.34
N ILE A 151 2.11 7.19 -10.01
CA ILE A 151 1.01 6.28 -10.35
C ILE A 151 0.84 6.28 -11.84
N ASN A 152 1.15 5.16 -12.46
CA ASN A 152 0.97 4.94 -13.89
C ASN A 152 -0.36 4.21 -14.14
N THR A 153 -1.20 4.75 -15.01
CA THR A 153 -2.49 4.16 -15.35
C THR A 153 -2.53 3.72 -16.80
N PHE A 154 -2.99 2.51 -17.04
CA PHE A 154 -3.32 2.00 -18.37
C PHE A 154 -4.83 1.82 -18.45
N VAL A 155 -5.48 2.53 -19.38
CA VAL A 155 -6.94 2.50 -19.55
C VAL A 155 -7.29 1.89 -20.90
N THR A 156 -8.19 0.91 -20.91
CA THR A 156 -8.67 0.27 -22.12
C THR A 156 -10.19 0.02 -22.05
N GLY A 157 -10.89 0.15 -23.17
CA GLY A 157 -12.31 -0.23 -23.24
C GLY A 157 -12.48 -1.75 -23.24
N ARG A 158 -13.64 -2.22 -22.76
CA ARG A 158 -13.96 -3.66 -22.64
C ARG A 158 -13.77 -4.43 -23.95
N LYS A 159 -14.32 -3.92 -25.06
CA LYS A 159 -14.18 -4.57 -26.39
C LYS A 159 -12.71 -4.73 -26.79
N LYS A 160 -11.91 -3.68 -26.62
CA LYS A 160 -10.48 -3.71 -26.95
C LYS A 160 -9.69 -4.66 -26.05
N PHE A 161 -10.06 -4.74 -24.76
CA PHE A 161 -9.44 -5.69 -23.82
C PHE A 161 -9.71 -7.13 -24.24
N ILE A 162 -10.99 -7.48 -24.54
CA ILE A 162 -11.38 -8.81 -25.00
C ILE A 162 -10.63 -9.17 -26.29
N PHE A 163 -10.65 -8.30 -27.28
CA PHE A 163 -9.92 -8.51 -28.54
C PHE A 163 -8.45 -8.83 -28.30
N LYS A 164 -7.78 -8.05 -27.47
CA LYS A 164 -6.36 -8.26 -27.15
C LYS A 164 -6.12 -9.56 -26.35
N LYS A 165 -7.05 -9.96 -25.50
CA LYS A 165 -7.01 -11.23 -24.77
C LYS A 165 -7.12 -12.41 -25.74
N ASP A 166 -8.09 -12.37 -26.66
CA ASP A 166 -8.36 -13.45 -27.63
C ASP A 166 -7.22 -13.59 -28.64
N THR A 167 -6.63 -12.47 -29.07
CA THR A 167 -5.46 -12.46 -29.98
C THR A 167 -4.14 -12.74 -29.26
N LYS A 168 -4.17 -13.07 -27.97
CA LYS A 168 -2.97 -13.35 -27.16
C LYS A 168 -1.93 -12.23 -27.22
N ASP A 169 -2.39 -10.95 -27.23
CA ASP A 169 -1.48 -9.81 -27.13
C ASP A 169 -0.48 -10.04 -25.97
N PHE A 170 0.80 -9.93 -26.27
CA PHE A 170 1.87 -10.30 -25.34
C PHE A 170 1.75 -9.61 -23.98
N PHE A 171 1.44 -8.30 -23.97
CA PHE A 171 1.31 -7.53 -22.73
C PHE A 171 0.11 -8.00 -21.90
N ILE A 172 -1.06 -8.18 -22.52
CA ILE A 172 -2.28 -8.64 -21.84
C ILE A 172 -2.11 -10.06 -21.32
N PHE A 173 -1.52 -10.96 -22.14
CA PHE A 173 -1.27 -12.33 -21.73
C PHE A 173 -0.33 -12.45 -20.54
N ASP A 174 0.78 -11.72 -20.55
CA ASP A 174 1.72 -11.65 -19.44
C ASP A 174 1.07 -11.02 -18.19
N LEU A 175 0.34 -9.91 -18.36
CA LEU A 175 -0.39 -9.25 -17.30
C LEU A 175 -1.38 -10.19 -16.61
N LEU A 176 -2.10 -11.02 -17.37
CA LEU A 176 -3.10 -11.94 -16.81
C LEU A 176 -2.48 -13.05 -15.94
N LYS A 177 -1.23 -13.42 -16.16
CA LYS A 177 -0.50 -14.41 -15.36
C LYS A 177 0.09 -13.84 -14.05
N ARG A 178 0.34 -12.53 -13.99
CA ARG A 178 1.00 -11.91 -12.85
C ARG A 178 0.06 -11.67 -11.66
N PRO A 179 0.58 -11.55 -10.43
CA PRO A 179 -0.20 -11.15 -9.25
C PRO A 179 -0.91 -9.82 -9.47
N LYS A 180 -2.16 -9.74 -9.00
CA LYS A 180 -3.02 -8.56 -9.06
C LYS A 180 -3.67 -8.26 -7.74
N ILE A 181 -3.88 -6.96 -7.46
CA ILE A 181 -4.69 -6.51 -6.32
C ILE A 181 -5.89 -5.75 -6.88
N PHE A 182 -7.07 -6.35 -6.79
CA PHE A 182 -8.28 -5.74 -7.34
C PHE A 182 -8.74 -4.53 -6.53
N LEU A 183 -9.00 -3.45 -7.24
CA LEU A 183 -9.57 -2.20 -6.73
C LEU A 183 -11.08 -2.16 -6.99
N ILE A 184 -11.50 -2.56 -8.20
CA ILE A 184 -12.90 -2.68 -8.66
C ILE A 184 -13.03 -4.01 -9.40
N GLY A 185 -14.11 -4.75 -9.14
CA GLY A 185 -14.34 -6.06 -9.73
C GLY A 185 -13.44 -7.15 -9.15
N ASP A 186 -13.34 -8.25 -9.86
CA ASP A 186 -12.59 -9.46 -9.48
C ASP A 186 -12.01 -10.19 -10.71
N ALA A 187 -11.34 -11.33 -10.47
CA ALA A 187 -10.72 -12.12 -11.53
C ALA A 187 -11.72 -12.72 -12.53
N LYS A 188 -12.97 -12.93 -12.13
CA LYS A 188 -14.02 -13.48 -13.00
C LYS A 188 -14.41 -12.51 -14.14
N ARG A 189 -14.08 -11.23 -13.97
CA ARG A 189 -14.35 -10.18 -14.95
C ARG A 189 -13.20 -9.94 -15.93
N LEU A 190 -12.12 -10.70 -15.86
CA LEU A 190 -11.00 -10.69 -16.79
C LEU A 190 -11.16 -11.83 -17.79
#